data_8f31385cedc48802cae936403a082113
#
_entry.id   8f31385cedc48802cae936403a082113
#
_cell.length_a   1.000
_cell.length_b   1.000
_cell.length_c   1.000
_cell.angle_alpha   90.00
_cell.angle_beta   90.00
_cell.angle_gamma   90.00
#
_symmetry.space_group_name_H-M   'P 1'
#
loop_
_entity.id
_entity.type
_entity.pdbx_description
1 polymer ?
#
loop_
_entity_poly.entity_id
_entity_poly.type
_entity_poly.pdbx_seq_one_letter_code
_entity_poly.pdbx_strand_id
1 'polypeptide(L)'
;MKMLRKMTVLSAALASATMLAAPALAQDSIHITNLSYRTGPFAATGTPVMNGQRDYMIMLNERDGGINGVEIVYDECETGYNTEKGAECYEQTKGQSIVTQPWSTGITLQVLPRTNVDKIPILAPGYGFSPMQDGKVFQWAFNPPASYWEGASMILGHVSGGDLDSLKGKKIVLLHLDAPYGKEPIPLLEAYAAKHGFTFLPIPVGVTEMQNQSAQWLQIRRENPDFVLMWGWGAMNAGALTEAVKTRFPMEKFVGIWWSGSDADLKTVGEAGKGYRSISWNVPNSESKVMQDVKKHVVDAGKSLLPPNEFDYVFYQRGIVISMFAVEAAKAAQAHFDTKVVNAEQLRWGLENLKLDEAALEELGFTGMVGPFSTSCSNHTGSAGGWMLEWDGAKFNPVSDLLVADADMIAPLVETEAKKYAESNAPWPINEECGS
;
A
#
# COMPACT_ATOMS: atom_id res chain seq x y z
N MET A 1 16.04 54.26 84.40
CA MET A 1 15.54 54.44 83.04
C MET A 1 16.26 53.47 82.10
N LYS A 2 15.71 52.28 81.81
CA LYS A 2 16.16 51.41 80.75
C LYS A 2 14.91 50.64 80.23
N MET A 3 14.51 50.96 78.99
CA MET A 3 13.41 50.32 78.30
C MET A 3 13.87 48.96 77.80
N LEU A 4 13.18 47.87 78.19
CA LEU A 4 13.33 46.52 77.62
C LEU A 4 12.37 46.40 76.40
N ARG A 5 12.96 46.21 75.23
CA ARG A 5 12.24 45.86 74.00
C ARG A 5 12.04 44.33 74.01
N LYS A 6 10.78 43.88 73.98
CA LYS A 6 10.43 42.48 73.76
C LYS A 6 10.49 42.23 72.27
N MET A 7 11.34 41.28 71.83
CA MET A 7 11.34 40.69 70.50
C MET A 7 10.40 39.49 70.47
N THR A 8 9.35 39.58 69.70
CA THR A 8 8.45 38.45 69.39
C THR A 8 8.99 37.70 68.21
N VAL A 9 9.40 36.42 68.41
CA VAL A 9 9.84 35.51 67.37
C VAL A 9 8.61 34.86 66.73
N LEU A 10 8.34 35.16 65.43
CA LEU A 10 7.31 34.55 64.67
C LEU A 10 7.89 33.32 63.94
N SER A 11 7.54 32.12 64.40
CA SER A 11 7.94 30.83 63.77
C SER A 11 7.02 30.57 62.57
N ALA A 12 7.52 30.75 61.37
CA ALA A 12 6.85 30.32 60.16
C ALA A 12 7.11 28.83 59.89
N ALA A 13 6.07 27.98 60.03
CA ALA A 13 6.13 26.60 59.68
C ALA A 13 6.00 26.46 58.16
N LEU A 14 7.06 26.12 57.44
CA LEU A 14 7.03 25.69 56.04
C LEU A 14 6.43 24.29 55.96
N ALA A 15 5.19 24.19 55.52
CA ALA A 15 4.59 22.91 55.12
C ALA A 15 5.15 22.55 53.73
N SER A 16 6.15 21.65 53.66
CA SER A 16 6.63 21.05 52.41
C SER A 16 5.58 20.08 51.88
N ALA A 17 4.78 20.49 50.89
CA ALA A 17 3.93 19.61 50.12
C ALA A 17 4.83 18.80 49.20
N THR A 18 5.18 17.58 49.59
CA THR A 18 5.74 16.55 48.69
C THR A 18 4.64 16.15 47.71
N MET A 19 4.65 16.72 46.50
CA MET A 19 3.93 16.15 45.36
C MET A 19 4.57 14.77 45.06
N LEU A 20 3.88 13.73 45.42
CA LEU A 20 4.11 12.40 44.89
C LEU A 20 3.83 12.49 43.39
N ALA A 21 4.89 12.63 42.57
CA ALA A 21 4.81 12.35 41.16
C ALA A 21 4.45 10.87 41.03
N ALA A 22 3.20 10.55 40.75
CA ALA A 22 2.84 9.23 40.29
C ALA A 22 3.76 8.89 39.10
N PRO A 23 4.39 7.69 39.07
CA PRO A 23 5.07 7.28 37.87
C PRO A 23 4.05 7.35 36.73
N ALA A 24 4.34 8.13 35.69
CA ALA A 24 3.61 8.03 34.45
C ALA A 24 3.79 6.57 34.01
N LEU A 25 2.76 5.75 34.17
CA LEU A 25 2.71 4.44 33.55
C LEU A 25 2.91 4.75 32.06
N ALA A 26 3.96 4.20 31.46
CA ALA A 26 4.10 4.23 30.01
C ALA A 26 2.76 3.74 29.48
N GLN A 27 2.04 4.58 28.74
CA GLN A 27 0.76 4.21 28.16
C GLN A 27 1.09 3.11 27.16
N ASP A 28 0.52 1.94 27.35
CA ASP A 28 0.65 0.85 26.39
C ASP A 28 0.19 1.35 25.03
N SER A 29 1.03 1.23 24.01
CA SER A 29 0.76 1.69 22.65
C SER A 29 1.13 0.65 21.61
N ILE A 30 0.48 0.72 20.47
CA ILE A 30 0.75 -0.14 19.31
C ILE A 30 1.47 0.70 18.26
N HIS A 31 2.71 0.33 17.94
CA HIS A 31 3.54 1.05 16.98
C HIS A 31 3.44 0.43 15.58
N ILE A 32 2.95 1.22 14.62
CA ILE A 32 2.86 0.87 13.20
C ILE A 32 3.84 1.75 12.43
N THR A 33 4.87 1.16 11.83
CA THR A 33 5.95 1.89 11.18
C THR A 33 5.80 1.92 9.67
N ASN A 34 5.91 3.13 9.11
CA ASN A 34 6.01 3.39 7.68
C ASN A 34 7.42 3.85 7.30
N LEU A 35 8.01 3.19 6.30
CA LEU A 35 9.22 3.65 5.64
C LEU A 35 8.79 4.58 4.49
N SER A 36 8.40 5.79 4.85
CA SER A 36 7.72 6.74 3.97
C SER A 36 8.68 7.48 3.03
N TYR A 37 8.13 8.19 2.03
CA TYR A 37 8.87 9.10 1.17
C TYR A 37 7.99 10.31 0.83
N ARG A 38 8.14 11.35 1.64
CA ARG A 38 7.46 12.65 1.46
C ARG A 38 8.30 13.64 0.67
N THR A 39 9.52 13.24 0.29
CA THR A 39 10.48 14.04 -0.50
C THR A 39 10.96 13.26 -1.73
N GLY A 40 11.53 13.97 -2.72
CA GLY A 40 12.08 13.37 -3.93
C GLY A 40 11.06 13.16 -5.07
N PRO A 41 11.48 12.48 -6.17
CA PRO A 41 10.71 12.42 -7.41
C PRO A 41 9.43 11.58 -7.32
N PHE A 42 9.21 10.85 -6.24
CA PHE A 42 8.06 9.99 -6.02
C PHE A 42 7.06 10.57 -4.98
N ALA A 43 7.43 11.67 -4.31
CA ALA A 43 6.65 12.24 -3.22
C ALA A 43 5.24 12.67 -3.61
N ALA A 44 5.07 13.27 -4.79
CA ALA A 44 3.78 13.76 -5.25
C ALA A 44 2.71 12.66 -5.35
N THR A 45 3.13 11.43 -5.68
CA THR A 45 2.23 10.27 -5.77
C THR A 45 2.09 9.53 -4.44
N GLY A 46 3.17 9.45 -3.65
CA GLY A 46 3.17 8.74 -2.37
C GLY A 46 2.53 9.49 -1.22
N THR A 47 2.70 10.82 -1.16
CA THR A 47 2.20 11.65 -0.06
C THR A 47 0.69 11.51 0.19
N PRO A 48 -0.20 11.48 -0.82
CA PRO A 48 -1.62 11.27 -0.58
C PRO A 48 -1.93 9.95 0.15
N VAL A 49 -1.27 8.85 -0.23
CA VAL A 49 -1.43 7.54 0.45
C VAL A 49 -1.02 7.63 1.92
N MET A 50 0.13 8.25 2.21
CA MET A 50 0.66 8.40 3.57
C MET A 50 -0.20 9.34 4.41
N ASN A 51 -0.79 10.38 3.81
CA ASN A 51 -1.77 11.23 4.48
C ASN A 51 -3.02 10.42 4.86
N GLY A 52 -3.55 9.60 3.95
CA GLY A 52 -4.69 8.73 4.23
C GLY A 52 -4.40 7.75 5.38
N GLN A 53 -3.23 7.11 5.39
CA GLN A 53 -2.85 6.22 6.48
C GLN A 53 -2.78 6.94 7.83
N ARG A 54 -2.08 8.07 7.86
CA ARG A 54 -1.95 8.89 9.06
C ARG A 54 -3.31 9.34 9.57
N ASP A 55 -4.18 9.81 8.69
CA ASP A 55 -5.48 10.33 9.05
C ASP A 55 -6.41 9.22 9.58
N TYR A 56 -6.33 8.00 9.04
CA TYR A 56 -7.07 6.86 9.59
C TYR A 56 -6.63 6.51 11.02
N MET A 57 -5.32 6.50 11.30
CA MET A 57 -4.82 6.22 12.64
C MET A 57 -5.20 7.31 13.64
N ILE A 58 -5.14 8.58 13.23
CA ILE A 58 -5.63 9.70 14.05
C ILE A 58 -7.12 9.57 14.32
N MET A 59 -7.91 9.25 13.28
CA MET A 59 -9.36 9.07 13.43
C MET A 59 -9.69 8.00 14.47
N LEU A 60 -9.00 6.85 14.45
CA LEU A 60 -9.21 5.79 15.44
C LEU A 60 -8.81 6.23 16.85
N ASN A 61 -7.69 6.91 16.99
CA ASN A 61 -7.26 7.44 18.30
C ASN A 61 -8.29 8.44 18.85
N GLU A 62 -8.81 9.34 18.02
CA GLU A 62 -9.76 10.38 18.44
C GLU A 62 -11.18 9.84 18.70
N ARG A 63 -11.63 8.90 17.88
CA ARG A 63 -13.00 8.36 17.96
C ARG A 63 -13.10 7.23 18.98
N ASP A 64 -12.13 6.32 18.97
CA ASP A 64 -12.20 5.02 19.66
C ASP A 64 -11.14 4.87 20.78
N GLY A 65 -10.24 5.84 20.95
CA GLY A 65 -9.09 5.74 21.84
C GLY A 65 -8.03 4.73 21.33
N GLY A 66 -7.98 4.50 20.01
CA GLY A 66 -7.07 3.58 19.35
C GLY A 66 -7.67 2.21 19.05
N ILE A 67 -6.88 1.14 19.04
CA ILE A 67 -7.32 -0.23 18.78
C ILE A 67 -7.82 -0.85 20.09
N ASN A 68 -9.13 -0.96 20.24
CA ASN A 68 -9.79 -1.43 21.48
C ASN A 68 -9.28 -0.71 22.73
N GLY A 69 -9.12 0.62 22.63
CA GLY A 69 -8.67 1.48 23.73
C GLY A 69 -7.13 1.50 23.95
N VAL A 70 -6.35 0.96 23.01
CA VAL A 70 -4.88 1.05 23.01
C VAL A 70 -4.46 2.05 21.95
N GLU A 71 -3.74 3.10 22.35
CA GLU A 71 -3.28 4.15 21.46
C GLU A 71 -2.41 3.61 20.31
N ILE A 72 -2.63 4.13 19.12
CA ILE A 72 -1.83 3.83 17.93
C ILE A 72 -0.77 4.91 17.79
N VAL A 73 0.49 4.51 17.76
CA VAL A 73 1.60 5.37 17.35
C VAL A 73 1.95 5.04 15.91
N TYR A 74 1.71 6.01 15.03
CA TYR A 74 2.02 5.90 13.61
C TYR A 74 3.37 6.56 13.36
N ASP A 75 4.40 5.73 13.22
CA ASP A 75 5.78 6.17 13.04
C ASP A 75 6.13 6.26 11.55
N GLU A 76 6.69 7.37 11.12
CA GLU A 76 7.23 7.54 9.77
C GLU A 76 8.75 7.72 9.81
N CYS A 77 9.46 6.95 8.98
CA CYS A 77 10.88 7.15 8.70
C CYS A 77 11.07 7.51 7.23
N GLU A 78 11.66 8.68 6.95
CA GLU A 78 11.80 9.24 5.60
C GLU A 78 12.92 8.57 4.82
N THR A 79 12.57 7.87 3.75
CA THR A 79 13.52 7.13 2.90
C THR A 79 13.89 7.86 1.61
N GLY A 80 13.09 8.82 1.16
CA GLY A 80 13.22 9.42 -0.17
C GLY A 80 13.09 8.40 -1.31
N TYR A 81 12.43 7.25 -1.06
CA TYR A 81 12.34 6.09 -1.96
C TYR A 81 13.71 5.42 -2.26
N ASN A 82 14.70 5.64 -1.40
CA ASN A 82 16.04 5.07 -1.55
C ASN A 82 16.14 3.76 -0.76
N THR A 83 16.63 2.71 -1.40
CA THR A 83 16.69 1.35 -0.84
C THR A 83 17.62 1.25 0.37
N GLU A 84 18.77 1.93 0.35
CA GLU A 84 19.73 1.93 1.46
C GLU A 84 19.16 2.64 2.68
N LYS A 85 18.58 3.83 2.49
CA LYS A 85 17.87 4.55 3.56
C LYS A 85 16.67 3.77 4.09
N GLY A 86 15.96 3.03 3.23
CA GLY A 86 14.89 2.13 3.65
C GLY A 86 15.38 1.06 4.60
N ALA A 87 16.54 0.46 4.32
CA ALA A 87 17.17 -0.52 5.21
C ALA A 87 17.64 0.13 6.53
N GLU A 88 18.18 1.34 6.50
CA GLU A 88 18.53 2.11 7.71
C GLU A 88 17.30 2.43 8.55
N CYS A 89 16.21 2.90 7.94
CA CYS A 89 14.94 3.17 8.60
C CYS A 89 14.38 1.91 9.28
N TYR A 90 14.43 0.76 8.60
CA TYR A 90 14.02 -0.52 9.18
C TYR A 90 14.82 -0.84 10.44
N GLU A 91 16.16 -0.76 10.39
CA GLU A 91 17.02 -1.04 11.54
C GLU A 91 16.77 -0.09 12.73
N GLN A 92 16.44 1.18 12.44
CA GLN A 92 16.17 2.18 13.47
C GLN A 92 14.82 1.95 14.17
N THR A 93 13.83 1.42 13.46
CA THR A 93 12.44 1.35 13.94
C THR A 93 12.02 -0.05 14.41
N LYS A 94 12.70 -1.11 13.96
CA LYS A 94 12.31 -2.51 14.23
C LYS A 94 12.18 -2.87 15.70
N GLY A 95 12.90 -2.19 16.61
CA GLY A 95 12.88 -2.50 18.04
C GLY A 95 11.58 -2.15 18.75
N GLN A 96 10.72 -1.34 18.17
CA GLN A 96 9.43 -0.90 18.74
C GLN A 96 8.22 -1.23 17.85
N SER A 97 8.43 -1.49 16.57
CA SER A 97 7.37 -1.70 15.61
C SER A 97 6.82 -3.13 15.66
N ILE A 98 5.49 -3.25 15.57
CA ILE A 98 4.84 -4.55 15.40
C ILE A 98 4.68 -4.95 13.94
N VAL A 99 4.82 -4.00 13.00
CA VAL A 99 4.73 -4.19 11.55
C VAL A 99 5.50 -3.10 10.84
N THR A 100 6.16 -3.44 9.74
CA THR A 100 6.83 -2.47 8.87
C THR A 100 6.15 -2.40 7.51
N GLN A 101 5.91 -1.20 7.02
CA GLN A 101 5.38 -0.95 5.67
C GLN A 101 6.46 -0.27 4.82
N PRO A 102 7.17 -1.02 3.93
CA PRO A 102 8.35 -0.50 3.20
C PRO A 102 8.06 0.52 2.11
N TRP A 103 6.84 0.54 1.56
CA TRP A 103 6.37 1.46 0.50
C TRP A 103 7.22 1.51 -0.77
N SER A 104 8.00 0.47 -1.01
CA SER A 104 8.80 0.29 -2.22
C SER A 104 9.12 -1.18 -2.41
N THR A 105 8.92 -1.72 -3.62
CA THR A 105 9.32 -3.09 -3.97
C THR A 105 10.83 -3.31 -3.72
N GLY A 106 11.66 -2.31 -4.06
CA GLY A 106 13.11 -2.38 -3.82
C GLY A 106 13.45 -2.46 -2.33
N ILE A 107 12.81 -1.63 -1.50
CA ILE A 107 13.01 -1.67 -0.03
C ILE A 107 12.46 -2.98 0.55
N THR A 108 11.27 -3.44 0.08
CA THR A 108 10.70 -4.72 0.49
C THR A 108 11.70 -5.86 0.27
N LEU A 109 12.25 -6.00 -0.93
CA LEU A 109 13.22 -7.04 -1.26
C LEU A 109 14.50 -6.94 -0.43
N GLN A 110 14.94 -5.73 -0.10
CA GLN A 110 16.13 -5.49 0.74
C GLN A 110 15.92 -5.89 2.19
N VAL A 111 14.70 -5.70 2.72
CA VAL A 111 14.36 -5.97 4.12
C VAL A 111 13.88 -7.42 4.31
N LEU A 112 13.29 -8.02 3.29
CA LEU A 112 12.66 -9.34 3.32
C LEU A 112 13.51 -10.45 3.98
N PRO A 113 14.83 -10.58 3.71
CA PRO A 113 15.65 -11.60 4.39
C PRO A 113 15.76 -11.41 5.91
N ARG A 114 15.61 -10.18 6.40
CA ARG A 114 15.74 -9.83 7.83
C ARG A 114 14.51 -10.22 8.64
N THR A 115 13.34 -10.27 8.00
CA THR A 115 12.06 -10.54 8.67
C THR A 115 12.03 -11.91 9.37
N ASN A 116 12.67 -12.91 8.79
CA ASN A 116 12.77 -14.25 9.40
C ASN A 116 13.63 -14.26 10.69
N VAL A 117 14.58 -13.32 10.81
CA VAL A 117 15.46 -13.18 11.98
C VAL A 117 14.81 -12.29 13.04
N ASP A 118 14.31 -11.14 12.60
CA ASP A 118 13.75 -10.11 13.49
C ASP A 118 12.30 -10.44 13.91
N LYS A 119 11.63 -11.35 13.18
CA LYS A 119 10.25 -11.76 13.40
C LYS A 119 9.25 -10.58 13.43
N ILE A 120 9.45 -9.64 12.50
CA ILE A 120 8.57 -8.50 12.32
C ILE A 120 7.93 -8.62 10.93
N PRO A 121 6.60 -8.67 10.83
CA PRO A 121 5.94 -8.78 9.54
C PRO A 121 6.14 -7.52 8.69
N ILE A 122 6.35 -7.73 7.39
CA ILE A 122 6.19 -6.72 6.36
C ILE A 122 4.73 -6.75 5.90
N LEU A 123 4.08 -5.60 5.90
CA LEU A 123 2.79 -5.39 5.27
C LEU A 123 2.98 -4.47 4.05
N ALA A 124 2.84 -5.03 2.86
CA ALA A 124 3.08 -4.38 1.57
C ALA A 124 1.81 -4.36 0.69
N PRO A 125 0.74 -3.61 1.06
CA PRO A 125 -0.57 -3.70 0.43
C PRO A 125 -0.55 -3.32 -1.05
N GLY A 126 -0.79 -4.31 -1.92
CA GLY A 126 -0.81 -4.11 -3.37
C GLY A 126 0.56 -3.76 -3.97
N TYR A 127 1.66 -4.07 -3.28
CA TYR A 127 3.02 -3.90 -3.81
C TYR A 127 3.95 -5.00 -3.26
N GLY A 128 5.25 -4.85 -3.51
CA GLY A 128 6.26 -5.79 -3.04
C GLY A 128 6.62 -6.81 -4.14
N PHE A 129 6.59 -8.07 -3.80
CA PHE A 129 6.98 -9.18 -4.65
C PHE A 129 5.82 -10.18 -4.70
N SER A 130 5.24 -10.45 -5.88
CA SER A 130 4.03 -11.28 -5.99
C SER A 130 4.17 -12.66 -5.37
N PRO A 131 5.32 -13.36 -5.46
CA PRO A 131 5.53 -14.63 -4.75
C PRO A 131 5.39 -14.58 -3.24
N MET A 132 5.38 -13.38 -2.58
CA MET A 132 5.08 -13.27 -1.15
C MET A 132 3.66 -13.75 -0.79
N GLN A 133 2.82 -13.99 -1.80
CA GLN A 133 1.54 -14.69 -1.65
C GLN A 133 1.70 -16.07 -1.01
N ASP A 134 2.79 -16.79 -1.30
CA ASP A 134 3.10 -18.07 -0.67
C ASP A 134 3.64 -17.89 0.75
N GLY A 135 2.75 -17.94 1.73
CA GLY A 135 3.10 -17.79 3.14
C GLY A 135 3.90 -18.95 3.73
N LYS A 136 3.96 -20.13 3.07
CA LYS A 136 4.86 -21.21 3.46
C LYS A 136 6.32 -20.76 3.36
N VAL A 137 6.63 -20.06 2.27
CA VAL A 137 7.97 -19.54 1.99
C VAL A 137 8.18 -18.19 2.65
N PHE A 138 7.23 -17.29 2.55
CA PHE A 138 7.35 -15.90 3.01
C PHE A 138 6.57 -15.64 4.30
N GLN A 139 6.90 -16.37 5.36
CA GLN A 139 6.16 -16.38 6.62
C GLN A 139 5.91 -15.01 7.26
N TRP A 140 6.72 -14.01 6.93
CA TRP A 140 6.71 -12.67 7.53
C TRP A 140 6.44 -11.55 6.52
N ALA A 141 5.91 -11.86 5.34
CA ALA A 141 5.63 -10.87 4.32
C ALA A 141 4.23 -11.04 3.75
N PHE A 142 3.45 -9.97 3.73
CA PHE A 142 2.04 -9.94 3.37
C PHE A 142 1.79 -8.83 2.34
N ASN A 143 1.02 -9.12 1.30
CA ASN A 143 0.70 -8.17 0.25
C ASN A 143 -0.81 -8.09 -0.10
N PRO A 144 -1.71 -8.05 0.91
CA PRO A 144 -3.12 -7.88 0.64
C PRO A 144 -3.39 -6.52 -0.03
N PRO A 145 -4.54 -6.34 -0.70
CA PRO A 145 -5.55 -7.33 -1.01
C PRO A 145 -5.33 -7.98 -2.38
N ALA A 146 -4.27 -7.62 -3.11
CA ALA A 146 -3.92 -8.16 -4.43
C ALA A 146 -2.43 -7.98 -4.74
N SER A 147 -1.85 -8.96 -5.40
CA SER A 147 -0.48 -8.92 -5.93
C SER A 147 -0.41 -8.26 -7.31
N TYR A 148 0.79 -7.85 -7.74
CA TYR A 148 0.98 -7.30 -9.10
C TYR A 148 0.61 -8.28 -10.21
N TRP A 149 0.81 -9.58 -9.99
CA TRP A 149 0.43 -10.60 -10.97
C TRP A 149 -1.08 -10.72 -11.08
N GLU A 150 -1.80 -10.61 -9.96
CA GLU A 150 -3.26 -10.53 -10.01
C GLU A 150 -3.72 -9.27 -10.76
N GLY A 151 -3.08 -8.13 -10.53
CA GLY A 151 -3.36 -6.89 -11.27
C GLY A 151 -3.12 -7.02 -12.77
N ALA A 152 -2.00 -7.64 -13.18
CA ALA A 152 -1.70 -7.87 -14.59
C ALA A 152 -2.70 -8.82 -15.24
N SER A 153 -3.08 -9.89 -14.54
CA SER A 153 -4.11 -10.84 -14.99
C SER A 153 -5.45 -10.16 -15.19
N MET A 154 -5.91 -9.36 -14.22
CA MET A 154 -7.17 -8.60 -14.33
C MET A 154 -7.15 -7.61 -15.48
N ILE A 155 -6.03 -6.92 -15.74
CA ILE A 155 -5.88 -6.03 -16.90
C ILE A 155 -6.03 -6.82 -18.20
N LEU A 156 -5.32 -7.95 -18.35
CA LEU A 156 -5.43 -8.79 -19.55
C LEU A 156 -6.86 -9.32 -19.75
N GLY A 157 -7.51 -9.78 -18.67
CA GLY A 157 -8.91 -10.20 -18.71
C GLY A 157 -9.84 -9.09 -19.19
N HIS A 158 -9.65 -7.86 -18.71
CA HIS A 158 -10.45 -6.70 -19.13
C HIS A 158 -10.22 -6.32 -20.60
N VAL A 159 -8.96 -6.17 -21.04
CA VAL A 159 -8.66 -5.72 -22.41
C VAL A 159 -8.96 -6.78 -23.46
N SER A 160 -9.07 -8.07 -23.07
CA SER A 160 -9.51 -9.16 -23.93
C SER A 160 -11.03 -9.34 -23.99
N GLY A 161 -11.78 -8.55 -23.19
CA GLY A 161 -13.23 -8.76 -23.04
C GLY A 161 -13.61 -10.06 -22.37
N GLY A 162 -12.72 -10.66 -21.56
CA GLY A 162 -12.91 -11.93 -20.87
C GLY A 162 -12.45 -13.16 -21.66
N ASP A 163 -12.09 -12.99 -22.94
CA ASP A 163 -11.56 -14.06 -23.81
C ASP A 163 -10.08 -13.78 -24.14
N LEU A 164 -9.17 -14.35 -23.37
CA LEU A 164 -7.73 -14.18 -23.52
C LEU A 164 -7.20 -14.65 -24.89
N ASP A 165 -7.86 -15.60 -25.54
CA ASP A 165 -7.47 -16.07 -26.87
C ASP A 165 -7.75 -15.00 -27.95
N SER A 166 -8.61 -14.02 -27.69
CA SER A 166 -8.81 -12.85 -28.54
C SER A 166 -7.57 -11.95 -28.67
N LEU A 167 -6.59 -12.13 -27.77
CA LEU A 167 -5.31 -11.43 -27.81
C LEU A 167 -4.33 -12.01 -28.84
N LYS A 168 -4.62 -13.19 -29.41
CA LYS A 168 -3.75 -13.84 -30.41
C LYS A 168 -3.43 -12.90 -31.57
N GLY A 169 -2.14 -12.74 -31.84
CA GLY A 169 -1.62 -11.87 -32.90
C GLY A 169 -1.62 -10.38 -32.56
N LYS A 170 -2.17 -9.97 -31.42
CA LYS A 170 -2.07 -8.58 -30.93
C LYS A 170 -0.67 -8.28 -30.38
N LYS A 171 -0.37 -7.00 -30.26
CA LYS A 171 0.88 -6.50 -29.66
C LYS A 171 0.56 -5.72 -28.39
N ILE A 172 1.15 -6.12 -27.28
CA ILE A 172 1.03 -5.49 -25.96
C ILE A 172 2.41 -4.97 -25.53
N VAL A 173 2.50 -3.68 -25.27
CA VAL A 173 3.68 -3.04 -24.71
C VAL A 173 3.51 -2.89 -23.22
N LEU A 174 4.55 -3.18 -22.44
CA LEU A 174 4.66 -2.80 -21.03
C LEU A 174 5.63 -1.61 -20.94
N LEU A 175 5.11 -0.41 -20.70
CA LEU A 175 5.91 0.77 -20.36
C LEU A 175 6.13 0.76 -18.84
N HIS A 176 7.37 0.55 -18.41
CA HIS A 176 7.63 0.29 -16.99
C HIS A 176 8.83 1.07 -16.43
N LEU A 177 8.77 1.42 -15.15
CA LEU A 177 9.93 1.97 -14.45
C LEU A 177 11.07 0.93 -14.46
N ASP A 178 12.29 1.35 -14.81
CA ASP A 178 13.48 0.48 -14.79
C ASP A 178 13.97 0.25 -13.35
N ALA A 179 13.15 -0.40 -12.56
CA ALA A 179 13.37 -0.74 -11.17
C ALA A 179 12.66 -2.08 -10.84
N PRO A 180 12.93 -2.72 -9.71
CA PRO A 180 12.27 -3.98 -9.32
C PRO A 180 10.75 -3.91 -9.43
N TYR A 181 10.12 -2.81 -9.01
CA TYR A 181 8.68 -2.57 -9.14
C TYR A 181 8.17 -2.71 -10.58
N GLY A 182 8.80 -2.00 -11.53
CA GLY A 182 8.33 -1.95 -12.92
C GLY A 182 8.56 -3.26 -13.67
N LYS A 183 9.55 -4.06 -13.25
CA LYS A 183 9.90 -5.35 -13.86
C LYS A 183 9.07 -6.51 -13.32
N GLU A 184 8.39 -6.32 -12.22
CA GLU A 184 7.72 -7.36 -11.47
C GLU A 184 6.68 -8.15 -12.30
N PRO A 185 5.83 -7.54 -13.15
CA PRO A 185 4.84 -8.27 -13.92
C PRO A 185 5.40 -9.01 -15.15
N ILE A 186 6.66 -8.79 -15.52
CA ILE A 186 7.24 -9.34 -16.76
C ILE A 186 7.13 -10.87 -16.85
N PRO A 187 7.51 -11.67 -15.83
CA PRO A 187 7.44 -13.12 -15.94
C PRO A 187 6.02 -13.64 -16.22
N LEU A 188 5.01 -13.05 -15.59
CA LEU A 188 3.61 -13.43 -15.82
C LEU A 188 3.14 -13.02 -17.22
N LEU A 189 3.47 -11.80 -17.67
CA LEU A 189 3.08 -11.32 -19.00
C LEU A 189 3.75 -12.12 -20.13
N GLU A 190 4.99 -12.57 -19.94
CA GLU A 190 5.67 -13.51 -20.85
C GLU A 190 4.97 -14.87 -20.89
N ALA A 191 4.55 -15.39 -19.73
CA ALA A 191 3.79 -16.64 -19.66
C ALA A 191 2.43 -16.55 -20.40
N TYR A 192 1.71 -15.44 -20.20
CA TYR A 192 0.46 -15.20 -20.94
C TYR A 192 0.70 -15.05 -22.44
N ALA A 193 1.76 -14.32 -22.85
CA ALA A 193 2.10 -14.15 -24.26
C ALA A 193 2.42 -15.48 -24.92
N ALA A 194 3.16 -16.36 -24.27
CA ALA A 194 3.48 -17.70 -24.75
C ALA A 194 2.22 -18.58 -24.88
N LYS A 195 1.30 -18.49 -23.90
CA LYS A 195 0.06 -19.31 -23.88
C LYS A 195 -0.96 -18.84 -24.91
N HIS A 196 -1.20 -17.52 -25.03
CA HIS A 196 -2.28 -16.95 -25.84
C HIS A 196 -1.83 -16.34 -27.17
N GLY A 197 -0.51 -16.36 -27.48
CA GLY A 197 0.03 -16.02 -28.79
C GLY A 197 -0.01 -14.54 -29.15
N PHE A 198 0.05 -13.64 -28.19
CA PHE A 198 0.28 -12.21 -28.44
C PHE A 198 1.77 -11.86 -28.38
N THR A 199 2.16 -10.76 -29.02
CA THR A 199 3.52 -10.23 -28.93
C THR A 199 3.63 -9.33 -27.69
N PHE A 200 4.54 -9.67 -26.79
CA PHE A 200 4.83 -8.87 -25.60
C PHE A 200 6.15 -8.10 -25.76
N LEU A 201 6.15 -6.80 -25.45
CA LEU A 201 7.32 -5.94 -25.58
C LEU A 201 7.48 -5.05 -24.33
N PRO A 202 8.40 -5.34 -23.40
CA PRO A 202 8.74 -4.44 -22.31
C PRO A 202 9.60 -3.27 -22.80
N ILE A 203 9.24 -2.03 -22.40
CA ILE A 203 9.98 -0.80 -22.68
C ILE A 203 10.29 -0.12 -21.35
N PRO A 204 11.56 -0.11 -20.93
CA PRO A 204 11.94 0.49 -19.66
C PRO A 204 12.04 2.03 -19.76
N VAL A 205 11.73 2.67 -18.63
CA VAL A 205 11.96 4.11 -18.40
C VAL A 205 12.88 4.26 -17.20
N GLY A 206 14.10 4.75 -17.45
CA GLY A 206 15.07 5.03 -16.39
C GLY A 206 14.62 6.20 -15.50
N VAL A 207 15.08 6.22 -14.24
CA VAL A 207 14.73 7.28 -13.27
C VAL A 207 15.05 8.68 -13.82
N THR A 208 16.13 8.84 -14.57
CA THR A 208 16.53 10.12 -15.21
C THR A 208 15.67 10.50 -16.41
N GLU A 209 14.90 9.54 -16.96
CA GLU A 209 14.07 9.72 -18.16
C GLU A 209 12.58 9.93 -17.81
N MET A 210 12.20 9.78 -16.54
CA MET A 210 10.80 9.79 -16.09
C MET A 210 10.00 11.01 -16.60
N GLN A 211 10.61 12.20 -16.65
CA GLN A 211 9.96 13.42 -17.12
C GLN A 211 10.08 13.63 -18.64
N ASN A 212 10.98 12.91 -19.32
CA ASN A 212 11.17 13.01 -20.77
C ASN A 212 11.24 11.62 -21.39
N GLN A 213 10.11 11.11 -21.80
CA GLN A 213 9.94 9.76 -22.34
C GLN A 213 9.74 9.77 -23.87
N SER A 214 10.21 10.83 -24.55
CA SER A 214 10.02 10.98 -26.01
C SER A 214 10.59 9.81 -26.80
N ALA A 215 11.73 9.23 -26.37
CA ALA A 215 12.34 8.09 -27.04
C ALA A 215 11.46 6.82 -26.92
N GLN A 216 10.93 6.54 -25.74
CA GLN A 216 10.03 5.41 -25.48
C GLN A 216 8.73 5.56 -26.30
N TRP A 217 8.14 6.75 -26.32
CA TRP A 217 6.90 6.99 -27.07
C TRP A 217 7.10 7.01 -28.57
N LEU A 218 8.29 7.40 -29.10
CA LEU A 218 8.64 7.18 -30.51
C LEU A 218 8.75 5.69 -30.84
N GLN A 219 9.29 4.88 -29.93
CA GLN A 219 9.33 3.43 -30.07
C GLN A 219 7.92 2.85 -30.06
N ILE A 220 7.06 3.21 -29.07
CA ILE A 220 5.65 2.78 -29.01
C ILE A 220 4.92 3.11 -30.29
N ARG A 221 5.09 4.32 -30.81
CA ARG A 221 4.46 4.73 -32.09
C ARG A 221 4.93 3.88 -33.28
N ARG A 222 6.22 3.54 -33.34
CA ARG A 222 6.76 2.67 -34.40
C ARG A 222 6.25 1.24 -34.29
N GLU A 223 6.16 0.74 -33.07
CA GLU A 223 5.65 -0.61 -32.78
C GLU A 223 4.15 -0.74 -33.00
N ASN A 224 3.39 0.36 -32.95
CA ASN A 224 1.93 0.42 -33.14
C ASN A 224 1.19 -0.66 -32.35
N PRO A 225 1.29 -0.70 -31.02
CA PRO A 225 0.68 -1.74 -30.22
C PRO A 225 -0.84 -1.62 -30.15
N ASP A 226 -1.50 -2.74 -29.90
CA ASP A 226 -2.94 -2.78 -29.59
C ASP A 226 -3.23 -2.18 -28.22
N PHE A 227 -2.33 -2.43 -27.24
CA PHE A 227 -2.42 -1.88 -25.89
C PHE A 227 -1.04 -1.50 -25.34
N VAL A 228 -1.01 -0.46 -24.52
CA VAL A 228 0.12 -0.11 -23.67
C VAL A 228 -0.30 -0.30 -22.22
N LEU A 229 0.40 -1.17 -21.51
CA LEU A 229 0.26 -1.33 -20.06
C LEU A 229 1.30 -0.45 -19.37
N MET A 230 0.92 0.25 -18.28
CA MET A 230 1.83 1.13 -17.56
C MET A 230 2.10 0.61 -16.13
N TRP A 231 3.36 0.33 -15.85
CA TRP A 231 3.91 0.09 -14.50
C TRP A 231 4.84 1.24 -14.12
N GLY A 232 4.24 2.41 -13.99
CA GLY A 232 4.91 3.66 -13.64
C GLY A 232 4.63 4.09 -12.20
N TRP A 233 5.51 4.95 -11.68
CA TRP A 233 5.37 5.57 -10.37
C TRP A 233 5.97 6.98 -10.35
N GLY A 234 5.38 7.88 -9.57
CA GLY A 234 5.88 9.23 -9.42
C GLY A 234 5.88 10.00 -10.75
N ALA A 235 6.91 10.78 -11.00
CA ALA A 235 7.03 11.62 -12.19
C ALA A 235 6.96 10.85 -13.53
N MET A 236 7.18 9.53 -13.50
CA MET A 236 7.04 8.69 -14.71
C MET A 236 5.61 8.69 -15.23
N ASN A 237 4.60 8.64 -14.35
CA ASN A 237 3.19 8.60 -14.76
C ASN A 237 2.80 9.85 -15.53
N ALA A 238 3.04 11.02 -14.94
CA ALA A 238 2.74 12.30 -15.59
C ALA A 238 3.50 12.49 -16.90
N GLY A 239 4.77 12.05 -16.97
CA GLY A 239 5.57 12.05 -18.19
C GLY A 239 4.98 11.15 -19.27
N ALA A 240 4.60 9.91 -18.93
CA ALA A 240 3.99 8.96 -19.85
C ALA A 240 2.66 9.47 -20.40
N LEU A 241 1.78 9.98 -19.54
CA LEU A 241 0.49 10.55 -19.94
C LEU A 241 0.66 11.75 -20.87
N THR A 242 1.59 12.65 -20.56
CA THR A 242 1.92 13.80 -21.39
C THR A 242 2.39 13.40 -22.79
N GLU A 243 3.29 12.42 -22.87
CA GLU A 243 3.80 11.95 -24.17
C GLU A 243 2.74 11.14 -24.96
N ALA A 244 1.87 10.38 -24.26
CA ALA A 244 0.73 9.71 -24.90
C ALA A 244 -0.18 10.73 -25.62
N VAL A 245 -0.55 11.82 -24.93
CA VAL A 245 -1.34 12.91 -25.50
C VAL A 245 -0.62 13.58 -26.67
N LYS A 246 0.67 13.92 -26.53
CA LYS A 246 1.47 14.52 -27.62
C LYS A 246 1.56 13.64 -28.87
N THR A 247 1.69 12.33 -28.68
CA THR A 247 1.76 11.36 -29.77
C THR A 247 0.40 10.97 -30.32
N ARG A 248 -0.70 11.47 -29.72
CA ARG A 248 -2.09 11.15 -30.03
C ARG A 248 -2.38 9.65 -29.91
N PHE A 249 -1.78 9.00 -28.90
CA PHE A 249 -2.09 7.61 -28.59
C PHE A 249 -3.53 7.51 -28.07
N PRO A 250 -4.34 6.53 -28.53
CA PRO A 250 -5.72 6.35 -28.04
C PRO A 250 -5.70 6.00 -26.54
N MET A 251 -6.26 6.90 -25.71
CA MET A 251 -6.15 6.76 -24.24
C MET A 251 -6.88 5.52 -23.72
N GLU A 252 -7.94 5.05 -24.39
CA GLU A 252 -8.66 3.82 -24.07
C GLU A 252 -7.84 2.54 -24.28
N LYS A 253 -6.69 2.63 -24.95
CA LYS A 253 -5.71 1.56 -25.12
C LYS A 253 -4.51 1.66 -24.15
N PHE A 254 -4.54 2.68 -23.29
CA PHE A 254 -3.48 2.91 -22.30
C PHE A 254 -4.00 2.57 -20.90
N VAL A 255 -3.49 1.48 -20.31
CA VAL A 255 -4.03 0.90 -19.08
C VAL A 255 -2.93 0.77 -18.03
N GLY A 256 -3.11 1.40 -16.87
CA GLY A 256 -2.18 1.35 -15.76
C GLY A 256 -2.50 0.29 -14.71
N ILE A 257 -1.46 -0.15 -14.00
CA ILE A 257 -1.63 -0.79 -12.69
C ILE A 257 -2.13 0.24 -11.68
N TRP A 258 -2.69 -0.18 -10.55
CA TRP A 258 -3.24 0.71 -9.52
C TRP A 258 -2.32 1.83 -9.03
N TRP A 259 -0.99 1.68 -9.10
CA TRP A 259 -0.03 2.75 -8.77
C TRP A 259 0.17 3.75 -9.91
N SER A 260 -0.36 3.47 -11.08
CA SER A 260 -0.41 4.38 -12.22
C SER A 260 -1.79 5.06 -12.40
N GLY A 261 -2.70 4.88 -11.42
CA GLY A 261 -4.04 5.47 -11.38
C GLY A 261 -4.15 6.63 -10.38
N SER A 262 -3.27 7.62 -10.48
CA SER A 262 -3.26 8.80 -9.61
C SER A 262 -4.04 9.96 -10.20
N ASP A 263 -4.99 10.52 -9.45
CA ASP A 263 -5.71 11.73 -9.83
C ASP A 263 -4.76 12.90 -10.09
N ALA A 264 -3.71 13.05 -9.28
CA ALA A 264 -2.73 14.10 -9.42
C ALA A 264 -1.98 14.02 -10.76
N ASP A 265 -1.62 12.81 -11.19
CA ASP A 265 -0.92 12.58 -12.45
C ASP A 265 -1.85 12.86 -13.65
N LEU A 266 -3.09 12.40 -13.62
CA LEU A 266 -4.08 12.60 -14.68
C LEU A 266 -4.51 14.08 -14.81
N LYS A 267 -4.52 14.85 -13.73
CA LYS A 267 -4.78 16.29 -13.76
C LYS A 267 -3.76 17.06 -14.59
N THR A 268 -2.55 16.54 -14.80
CA THR A 268 -1.55 17.18 -15.67
C THR A 268 -1.97 17.21 -17.15
N VAL A 269 -2.81 16.28 -17.57
CA VAL A 269 -3.36 16.19 -18.94
C VAL A 269 -4.86 16.49 -19.02
N GLY A 270 -5.57 16.45 -17.90
CA GLY A 270 -6.98 16.81 -17.78
C GLY A 270 -7.87 16.09 -18.78
N GLU A 271 -8.67 16.86 -19.54
CA GLU A 271 -9.58 16.33 -20.56
C GLU A 271 -8.86 15.56 -21.68
N ALA A 272 -7.61 15.89 -21.99
CA ALA A 272 -6.84 15.17 -23.00
C ALA A 272 -6.45 13.75 -22.56
N GLY A 273 -6.53 13.45 -21.25
CA GLY A 273 -6.31 12.12 -20.67
C GLY A 273 -7.55 11.25 -20.63
N LYS A 274 -8.71 11.75 -21.03
CA LYS A 274 -9.98 11.03 -20.99
C LYS A 274 -9.91 9.71 -21.73
N GLY A 275 -10.44 8.65 -21.07
CA GLY A 275 -10.39 7.28 -21.56
C GLY A 275 -9.20 6.47 -21.04
N TYR A 276 -8.19 7.11 -20.40
CA TYR A 276 -7.14 6.37 -19.70
C TYR A 276 -7.75 5.50 -18.60
N ARG A 277 -7.28 4.26 -18.50
CA ARG A 277 -7.78 3.30 -17.54
C ARG A 277 -6.70 2.85 -16.55
N SER A 278 -7.13 2.48 -15.37
CA SER A 278 -6.26 1.83 -14.38
C SER A 278 -7.03 0.77 -13.64
N ILE A 279 -6.46 -0.44 -13.52
CA ILE A 279 -7.00 -1.41 -12.57
C ILE A 279 -6.81 -0.87 -11.16
N SER A 280 -7.78 -1.06 -10.29
CA SER A 280 -7.68 -0.66 -8.89
C SER A 280 -8.40 -1.67 -7.98
N TRP A 281 -7.76 -2.10 -6.92
CA TRP A 281 -8.38 -2.92 -5.88
C TRP A 281 -9.16 -2.08 -4.85
N ASN A 282 -9.15 -0.74 -4.97
CA ASN A 282 -10.04 0.14 -4.21
C ASN A 282 -10.77 1.11 -5.14
N VAL A 283 -12.00 1.44 -4.78
CA VAL A 283 -12.82 2.47 -5.42
C VAL A 283 -13.00 3.62 -4.43
N PRO A 284 -12.73 4.88 -4.84
CA PRO A 284 -12.97 6.01 -3.96
C PRO A 284 -14.48 6.21 -3.72
N ASN A 285 -14.84 6.40 -2.45
CA ASN A 285 -16.20 6.69 -2.01
C ASN A 285 -16.18 7.64 -0.81
N SER A 286 -16.18 8.93 -1.07
CA SER A 286 -16.13 9.97 -0.04
C SER A 286 -17.38 10.00 0.85
N GLU A 287 -18.49 9.42 0.41
CA GLU A 287 -19.73 9.32 1.18
C GLU A 287 -19.77 8.10 2.12
N SER A 288 -18.77 7.21 2.03
CA SER A 288 -18.70 6.05 2.93
C SER A 288 -18.59 6.49 4.39
N LYS A 289 -19.09 5.65 5.31
CA LYS A 289 -19.09 5.97 6.74
C LYS A 289 -17.68 6.26 7.27
N VAL A 290 -16.67 5.46 6.86
CA VAL A 290 -15.30 5.68 7.30
C VAL A 290 -14.75 7.02 6.80
N MET A 291 -15.04 7.42 5.56
CA MET A 291 -14.60 8.72 5.04
C MET A 291 -15.27 9.89 5.76
N GLN A 292 -16.55 9.76 6.11
CA GLN A 292 -17.26 10.77 6.92
C GLN A 292 -16.69 10.85 8.34
N ASP A 293 -16.31 9.72 8.94
CA ASP A 293 -15.64 9.70 10.25
C ASP A 293 -14.26 10.37 10.17
N VAL A 294 -13.44 10.09 9.16
CA VAL A 294 -12.15 10.76 8.91
C VAL A 294 -12.37 12.25 8.70
N LYS A 295 -13.35 12.64 7.88
CA LYS A 295 -13.67 14.04 7.65
C LYS A 295 -13.97 14.75 8.98
N LYS A 296 -14.86 14.21 9.78
CA LYS A 296 -15.31 14.79 11.05
C LYS A 296 -14.20 14.89 12.09
N HIS A 297 -13.46 13.78 12.32
CA HIS A 297 -12.54 13.69 13.45
C HIS A 297 -11.12 14.19 13.13
N VAL A 298 -10.76 14.31 11.83
CA VAL A 298 -9.41 14.66 11.42
C VAL A 298 -9.37 15.91 10.52
N VAL A 299 -10.09 15.89 9.39
CA VAL A 299 -10.00 16.98 8.40
C VAL A 299 -10.64 18.26 8.95
N ASP A 300 -11.91 18.20 9.35
CA ASP A 300 -12.66 19.34 9.90
C ASP A 300 -12.09 19.79 11.26
N ALA A 301 -11.41 18.88 11.98
CA ALA A 301 -10.69 19.20 13.22
C ALA A 301 -9.31 19.83 13.00
N GLY A 302 -8.89 20.03 11.75
CA GLY A 302 -7.61 20.66 11.40
C GLY A 302 -6.37 19.82 11.73
N LYS A 303 -6.51 18.48 11.84
CA LYS A 303 -5.43 17.54 12.19
C LYS A 303 -4.79 16.88 10.97
N SER A 304 -5.45 16.97 9.80
CA SER A 304 -4.98 16.39 8.54
C SER A 304 -3.87 17.23 7.91
N LEU A 305 -2.95 16.52 7.21
CA LEU A 305 -1.97 17.13 6.31
C LEU A 305 -2.47 17.16 4.85
N LEU A 306 -3.71 16.75 4.62
CA LEU A 306 -4.31 16.64 3.30
C LEU A 306 -4.57 18.02 2.70
N PRO A 307 -4.17 18.31 1.45
CA PRO A 307 -4.63 19.47 0.72
C PRO A 307 -6.17 19.44 0.54
N PRO A 308 -6.89 20.58 0.66
CA PRO A 308 -8.36 20.62 0.69
C PRO A 308 -9.07 19.98 -0.51
N ASN A 309 -8.39 19.86 -1.65
CA ASN A 309 -8.96 19.35 -2.92
C ASN A 309 -8.57 17.88 -3.21
N GLU A 310 -7.99 17.16 -2.24
CA GLU A 310 -7.49 15.80 -2.44
C GLU A 310 -8.28 14.73 -1.65
N PHE A 311 -9.35 15.13 -0.95
CA PHE A 311 -10.17 14.21 -0.16
C PHE A 311 -10.80 13.10 -1.00
N ASP A 312 -11.16 13.41 -2.26
CA ASP A 312 -11.77 12.46 -3.21
C ASP A 312 -10.74 11.67 -4.03
N TYR A 313 -9.43 11.87 -3.81
CA TYR A 313 -8.40 11.19 -4.58
C TYR A 313 -8.34 9.71 -4.26
N VAL A 314 -8.19 8.90 -5.31
CA VAL A 314 -8.04 7.43 -5.21
C VAL A 314 -6.93 7.06 -4.21
N PHE A 315 -5.80 7.75 -4.26
CA PHE A 315 -4.63 7.41 -3.42
C PHE A 315 -4.79 7.83 -1.96
N TYR A 316 -5.44 8.95 -1.67
CA TYR A 316 -5.74 9.31 -0.30
C TYR A 316 -6.64 8.26 0.36
N GLN A 317 -7.73 7.89 -0.31
CA GLN A 317 -8.66 6.88 0.20
C GLN A 317 -8.04 5.49 0.22
N ARG A 318 -7.10 5.19 -0.70
CA ARG A 318 -6.29 3.97 -0.66
C ARG A 318 -5.50 3.86 0.64
N GLY A 319 -4.89 4.95 1.08
CA GLY A 319 -4.17 5.01 2.36
C GLY A 319 -5.06 4.62 3.55
N ILE A 320 -6.31 5.08 3.54
CA ILE A 320 -7.31 4.73 4.56
C ILE A 320 -7.66 3.24 4.52
N VAL A 321 -7.93 2.68 3.33
CA VAL A 321 -8.23 1.24 3.16
C VAL A 321 -7.06 0.37 3.62
N ILE A 322 -5.84 0.71 3.24
CA ILE A 322 -4.63 -0.04 3.61
C ILE A 322 -4.44 -0.11 5.13
N SER A 323 -4.70 1.01 5.80
CA SER A 323 -4.52 1.09 7.26
C SER A 323 -5.46 0.17 8.03
N MET A 324 -6.65 -0.08 7.48
CA MET A 324 -7.62 -1.02 8.05
C MET A 324 -7.01 -2.43 8.19
N PHE A 325 -6.18 -2.89 7.25
CA PHE A 325 -5.64 -4.26 7.28
C PHE A 325 -4.80 -4.51 8.53
N ALA A 326 -3.88 -3.61 8.87
CA ALA A 326 -3.06 -3.73 10.09
C ALA A 326 -3.92 -3.63 11.36
N VAL A 327 -4.90 -2.74 11.36
CA VAL A 327 -5.80 -2.52 12.50
C VAL A 327 -6.68 -3.74 12.76
N GLU A 328 -7.31 -4.29 11.73
CA GLU A 328 -8.18 -5.47 11.89
C GLU A 328 -7.37 -6.73 12.23
N ALA A 329 -6.16 -6.88 11.69
CA ALA A 329 -5.24 -7.93 12.11
C ALA A 329 -4.85 -7.81 13.60
N ALA A 330 -4.61 -6.58 14.08
CA ALA A 330 -4.33 -6.34 15.50
C ALA A 330 -5.54 -6.65 16.38
N LYS A 331 -6.76 -6.25 15.99
CA LYS A 331 -7.99 -6.59 16.72
C LYS A 331 -8.24 -8.09 16.78
N ALA A 332 -8.04 -8.81 15.67
CA ALA A 332 -8.16 -10.27 15.62
C ALA A 332 -7.14 -10.93 16.57
N ALA A 333 -5.90 -10.44 16.59
CA ALA A 333 -4.86 -10.93 17.49
C ALA A 333 -5.17 -10.63 18.95
N GLN A 334 -5.64 -9.41 19.29
CA GLN A 334 -6.08 -9.06 20.65
C GLN A 334 -7.14 -10.04 21.17
N ALA A 335 -8.14 -10.33 20.32
CA ALA A 335 -9.22 -11.25 20.67
C ALA A 335 -8.75 -12.70 20.84
N HIS A 336 -7.86 -13.18 19.94
CA HIS A 336 -7.36 -14.55 19.95
C HIS A 336 -6.43 -14.84 21.15
N PHE A 337 -5.53 -13.90 21.43
CA PHE A 337 -4.52 -14.08 22.49
C PHE A 337 -4.94 -13.52 23.86
N ASP A 338 -6.17 -13.01 23.99
CA ASP A 338 -6.69 -12.34 25.19
C ASP A 338 -5.70 -11.28 25.74
N THR A 339 -5.24 -10.41 24.85
CA THR A 339 -4.25 -9.35 25.18
C THR A 339 -4.71 -7.99 24.70
N LYS A 340 -4.29 -6.94 25.40
CA LYS A 340 -4.54 -5.56 24.95
C LYS A 340 -3.49 -5.07 23.98
N VAL A 341 -2.22 -5.34 24.26
CA VAL A 341 -1.09 -4.92 23.43
C VAL A 341 -0.55 -6.14 22.70
N VAL A 342 -0.64 -6.11 21.39
CA VAL A 342 -0.14 -7.18 20.52
C VAL A 342 1.34 -6.94 20.18
N ASN A 343 2.11 -8.01 20.12
CA ASN A 343 3.46 -8.00 19.59
C ASN A 343 3.50 -8.40 18.11
N ALA A 344 4.68 -8.36 17.48
CA ALA A 344 4.84 -8.64 16.07
C ALA A 344 4.45 -10.07 15.65
N GLU A 345 4.73 -11.08 16.51
CA GLU A 345 4.36 -12.48 16.25
C GLU A 345 2.83 -12.67 16.31
N GLN A 346 2.17 -12.01 17.27
CA GLN A 346 0.72 -12.01 17.38
C GLN A 346 0.06 -11.28 16.22
N LEU A 347 0.64 -10.14 15.79
CA LEU A 347 0.13 -9.45 14.61
C LEU A 347 0.29 -10.29 13.33
N ARG A 348 1.41 -11.03 13.18
CA ARG A 348 1.57 -11.98 12.07
C ARG A 348 0.40 -12.96 12.03
N TRP A 349 0.04 -13.56 13.18
CA TRP A 349 -1.13 -14.42 13.25
C TRP A 349 -2.40 -13.70 12.80
N GLY A 350 -2.61 -12.46 13.23
CA GLY A 350 -3.75 -11.66 12.79
C GLY A 350 -3.77 -11.41 11.28
N LEU A 351 -2.61 -11.14 10.68
CA LEU A 351 -2.46 -10.96 9.24
C LEU A 351 -2.73 -12.26 8.45
N GLU A 352 -2.42 -13.43 9.00
CA GLU A 352 -2.75 -14.74 8.41
C GLU A 352 -4.23 -15.12 8.59
N ASN A 353 -4.98 -14.41 9.43
CA ASN A 353 -6.36 -14.71 9.77
C ASN A 353 -7.34 -13.55 9.51
N LEU A 354 -6.97 -12.62 8.63
CA LEU A 354 -7.89 -11.56 8.21
C LEU A 354 -9.12 -12.16 7.52
N LYS A 355 -10.30 -11.70 7.94
CA LYS A 355 -11.60 -12.04 7.35
C LYS A 355 -12.38 -10.74 7.16
N LEU A 356 -12.29 -10.19 5.97
CA LEU A 356 -12.94 -8.94 5.58
C LEU A 356 -14.01 -9.29 4.54
N ASP A 357 -15.07 -9.97 4.98
CA ASP A 357 -16.26 -10.23 4.17
C ASP A 357 -17.13 -8.97 4.03
N GLU A 358 -18.20 -9.05 3.24
CA GLU A 358 -19.09 -7.90 2.99
C GLU A 358 -19.69 -7.34 4.30
N ALA A 359 -20.05 -8.20 5.25
CA ALA A 359 -20.62 -7.78 6.52
C ALA A 359 -19.59 -7.05 7.39
N ALA A 360 -18.36 -7.54 7.45
CA ALA A 360 -17.27 -6.89 8.15
C ALA A 360 -16.94 -5.53 7.52
N LEU A 361 -16.86 -5.45 6.19
CA LEU A 361 -16.61 -4.18 5.48
C LEU A 361 -17.74 -3.17 5.68
N GLU A 362 -19.01 -3.63 5.77
CA GLU A 362 -20.15 -2.77 6.10
C GLU A 362 -20.06 -2.23 7.53
N GLU A 363 -19.79 -3.09 8.51
CA GLU A 363 -19.64 -2.69 9.92
C GLU A 363 -18.51 -1.65 10.09
N LEU A 364 -17.38 -1.87 9.42
CA LEU A 364 -16.23 -0.97 9.43
C LEU A 364 -16.45 0.33 8.62
N GLY A 365 -17.50 0.38 7.79
CA GLY A 365 -17.85 1.54 6.97
C GLY A 365 -17.09 1.63 5.65
N PHE A 366 -16.55 0.52 5.13
CA PHE A 366 -15.80 0.43 3.87
C PHE A 366 -16.61 -0.16 2.70
N THR A 367 -17.92 -0.25 2.82
CA THR A 367 -18.79 -0.78 1.76
C THR A 367 -18.49 -0.16 0.40
N GLY A 368 -18.20 -1.01 -0.59
CA GLY A 368 -17.93 -0.59 -1.97
C GLY A 368 -16.56 0.08 -2.19
N MET A 369 -15.72 0.18 -1.15
CA MET A 369 -14.37 0.75 -1.29
C MET A 369 -13.31 -0.30 -1.61
N VAL A 370 -13.50 -1.54 -1.19
CA VAL A 370 -12.60 -2.69 -1.44
C VAL A 370 -13.45 -3.95 -1.53
N GLY A 371 -13.02 -4.94 -2.32
CA GLY A 371 -13.70 -6.24 -2.40
C GLY A 371 -13.48 -7.07 -1.12
N PRO A 372 -14.40 -8.00 -0.82
CA PRO A 372 -14.21 -8.93 0.29
C PRO A 372 -13.02 -9.85 0.03
N PHE A 373 -12.26 -10.17 1.07
CA PHE A 373 -11.15 -11.10 0.99
C PHE A 373 -10.82 -11.72 2.35
N SER A 374 -10.08 -12.80 2.32
CA SER A 374 -9.50 -13.41 3.52
C SER A 374 -8.09 -13.90 3.24
N THR A 375 -7.22 -13.73 4.21
CA THR A 375 -5.87 -14.30 4.18
C THR A 375 -5.82 -15.62 4.93
N SER A 376 -4.76 -16.36 4.70
CA SER A 376 -4.44 -17.58 5.43
C SER A 376 -2.94 -17.73 5.52
N CYS A 377 -2.47 -18.68 6.32
CA CYS A 377 -1.05 -19.04 6.36
C CYS A 377 -0.47 -19.36 4.98
N SER A 378 -1.22 -19.99 4.08
CA SER A 378 -0.78 -20.33 2.73
C SER A 378 -1.06 -19.26 1.67
N ASN A 379 -1.87 -18.24 1.99
CA ASN A 379 -2.21 -17.15 1.07
C ASN A 379 -2.18 -15.80 1.79
N HIS A 380 -1.08 -15.08 1.67
CA HIS A 380 -0.84 -13.78 2.29
C HIS A 380 -1.41 -12.58 1.50
N THR A 381 -2.04 -12.83 0.36
CA THR A 381 -2.65 -11.79 -0.49
C THR A 381 -4.17 -11.69 -0.29
N GLY A 382 -4.85 -12.83 -0.23
CA GLY A 382 -6.30 -12.90 -0.02
C GLY A 382 -7.16 -12.66 -1.27
N SER A 383 -6.61 -12.04 -2.32
CA SER A 383 -7.20 -11.94 -3.68
C SER A 383 -8.60 -11.27 -3.72
N ALA A 384 -8.70 -10.03 -3.24
CA ALA A 384 -9.96 -9.26 -3.22
C ALA A 384 -10.54 -8.92 -4.60
N GLY A 385 -9.78 -9.13 -5.69
CA GLY A 385 -10.14 -8.65 -7.01
C GLY A 385 -9.90 -7.15 -7.18
N GLY A 386 -10.47 -6.56 -8.23
CA GLY A 386 -10.33 -5.14 -8.52
C GLY A 386 -11.32 -4.65 -9.57
N TRP A 387 -11.40 -3.35 -9.73
CA TRP A 387 -12.24 -2.70 -10.74
C TRP A 387 -11.38 -1.94 -11.74
N MET A 388 -11.81 -1.93 -12.99
CA MET A 388 -11.24 -1.00 -13.95
C MET A 388 -11.83 0.39 -13.70
N LEU A 389 -10.96 1.34 -13.40
CA LEU A 389 -11.33 2.75 -13.32
C LEU A 389 -10.95 3.47 -14.60
N GLU A 390 -11.81 4.37 -15.07
CA GLU A 390 -11.56 5.21 -16.26
C GLU A 390 -11.55 6.69 -15.87
N TRP A 391 -10.60 7.42 -16.40
CA TRP A 391 -10.51 8.86 -16.24
C TRP A 391 -11.47 9.56 -17.18
N ASP A 392 -12.41 10.36 -16.63
CA ASP A 392 -13.43 11.07 -17.42
C ASP A 392 -13.01 12.48 -17.88
N GLY A 393 -11.78 12.89 -17.55
CA GLY A 393 -11.26 14.23 -17.77
C GLY A 393 -11.07 15.01 -16.47
N ALA A 394 -11.71 14.58 -15.37
CA ALA A 394 -11.70 15.24 -14.07
C ALA A 394 -11.44 14.31 -12.88
N LYS A 395 -11.95 13.08 -12.92
CA LYS A 395 -11.85 12.06 -11.88
C LYS A 395 -11.90 10.64 -12.45
N PHE A 396 -11.50 9.68 -11.63
CA PHE A 396 -11.68 8.26 -11.92
C PHE A 396 -13.09 7.77 -11.56
N ASN A 397 -13.68 6.96 -12.45
CA ASN A 397 -14.96 6.28 -12.22
C ASN A 397 -14.83 4.80 -12.54
N PRO A 398 -15.46 3.89 -11.78
CA PRO A 398 -15.48 2.48 -12.11
C PRO A 398 -16.27 2.22 -13.41
N VAL A 399 -15.68 1.42 -14.31
CA VAL A 399 -16.25 1.06 -15.61
C VAL A 399 -16.32 -0.45 -15.84
N SER A 400 -16.10 -1.24 -14.81
CA SER A 400 -16.29 -2.69 -14.82
C SER A 400 -16.98 -3.17 -13.55
N ASP A 401 -17.53 -4.38 -13.60
CA ASP A 401 -17.81 -5.16 -12.41
C ASP A 401 -16.49 -5.56 -11.73
N LEU A 402 -16.57 -6.21 -10.56
CA LEU A 402 -15.39 -6.75 -9.87
C LEU A 402 -14.71 -7.79 -10.74
N LEU A 403 -13.48 -7.50 -11.13
CA LEU A 403 -12.62 -8.41 -11.89
C LEU A 403 -11.87 -9.34 -10.93
N VAL A 404 -11.74 -10.60 -11.31
CA VAL A 404 -11.02 -11.62 -10.55
C VAL A 404 -9.80 -12.07 -11.35
N ALA A 405 -8.70 -12.32 -10.66
CA ALA A 405 -7.46 -12.79 -11.28
C ALA A 405 -7.55 -14.26 -11.69
N ASP A 406 -6.79 -14.66 -12.72
CA ASP A 406 -6.65 -16.04 -13.19
C ASP A 406 -5.68 -16.80 -12.26
N ALA A 407 -6.24 -17.44 -11.23
CA ALA A 407 -5.48 -18.22 -10.27
C ALA A 407 -4.72 -19.38 -10.90
N ASP A 408 -5.24 -19.98 -11.97
CA ASP A 408 -4.62 -21.13 -12.65
C ASP A 408 -3.31 -20.75 -13.36
N MET A 409 -3.20 -19.49 -13.79
CA MET A 409 -1.95 -18.96 -14.35
C MET A 409 -0.98 -18.50 -13.27
N ILE A 410 -1.48 -17.94 -12.18
CA ILE A 410 -0.65 -17.29 -11.16
C ILE A 410 -0.07 -18.30 -10.19
N ALA A 411 -0.86 -19.25 -9.67
CA ALA A 411 -0.42 -20.15 -8.60
C ALA A 411 0.83 -20.98 -8.94
N PRO A 412 0.96 -21.61 -10.14
CA PRO A 412 2.17 -22.34 -10.49
C PRO A 412 3.42 -21.47 -10.58
N LEU A 413 3.24 -20.20 -11.00
CA LEU A 413 4.35 -19.27 -11.11
C LEU A 413 4.78 -18.77 -9.73
N VAL A 414 3.81 -18.51 -8.83
CA VAL A 414 4.08 -18.17 -7.42
C VAL A 414 4.93 -19.27 -6.77
N GLU A 415 4.50 -20.51 -6.87
CA GLU A 415 5.23 -21.66 -6.31
C GLU A 415 6.67 -21.75 -6.86
N THR A 416 6.80 -21.62 -8.19
CA THR A 416 8.10 -21.68 -8.86
C THR A 416 9.05 -20.59 -8.40
N GLU A 417 8.60 -19.32 -8.39
CA GLU A 417 9.45 -18.19 -8.04
C GLU A 417 9.69 -18.10 -6.52
N ALA A 418 8.73 -18.52 -5.69
CA ALA A 418 8.93 -18.64 -4.24
C ALA A 418 10.01 -19.64 -3.90
N LYS A 419 9.95 -20.85 -4.51
CA LYS A 419 10.99 -21.88 -4.35
C LYS A 419 12.36 -21.39 -4.81
N LYS A 420 12.44 -20.77 -5.97
CA LYS A 420 13.67 -20.20 -6.52
C LYS A 420 14.27 -19.12 -5.60
N TYR A 421 13.41 -18.29 -5.01
CA TYR A 421 13.85 -17.29 -4.03
C TYR A 421 14.45 -17.96 -2.79
N ALA A 422 13.77 -18.97 -2.23
CA ALA A 422 14.26 -19.71 -1.06
C ALA A 422 15.60 -20.40 -1.32
N GLU A 423 15.76 -21.05 -2.48
CA GLU A 423 17.02 -21.69 -2.90
C GLU A 423 18.16 -20.67 -3.05
N SER A 424 17.86 -19.50 -3.64
CA SER A 424 18.86 -18.44 -3.86
C SER A 424 19.29 -17.72 -2.57
N ASN A 425 18.49 -17.83 -1.51
CA ASN A 425 18.74 -17.20 -0.21
C ASN A 425 18.94 -18.23 0.91
N ALA A 426 19.38 -19.44 0.57
CA ALA A 426 19.56 -20.52 1.54
C ALA A 426 20.61 -20.18 2.62
N PRO A 427 20.40 -20.58 3.91
CA PRO A 427 19.24 -21.33 4.39
C PRO A 427 18.00 -20.43 4.57
N TRP A 428 16.89 -20.79 3.91
CA TRP A 428 15.61 -20.10 4.02
C TRP A 428 14.58 -20.97 4.77
N PRO A 429 13.96 -20.51 5.87
CA PRO A 429 13.01 -21.31 6.62
C PRO A 429 11.68 -21.49 5.88
N ILE A 430 11.24 -22.73 5.75
CA ILE A 430 9.94 -23.08 5.16
C ILE A 430 8.98 -23.51 6.27
N ASN A 431 7.73 -23.04 6.23
CA ASN A 431 6.68 -23.47 7.15
C ASN A 431 5.89 -24.63 6.52
N GLU A 432 6.30 -25.87 6.82
CA GLU A 432 5.64 -27.06 6.30
C GLU A 432 4.24 -27.32 6.88
N GLU A 433 3.90 -26.69 8.01
CA GLU A 433 2.58 -26.83 8.64
C GLU A 433 1.51 -25.97 7.95
N CYS A 434 1.96 -25.01 7.15
CA CYS A 434 1.09 -24.08 6.44
C CYS A 434 0.36 -24.78 5.28
N GLY A 435 -0.96 -24.96 5.42
CA GLY A 435 -1.81 -25.57 4.37
C GLY A 435 -2.03 -27.07 4.54
N SER A 436 -1.75 -27.62 5.72
CA SER A 436 -2.18 -28.98 6.13
C SER A 436 -3.63 -28.99 6.63
#